data_b55a25e7a3d27e0c770e3311889f66a9
#
_entry.id   b55a25e7a3d27e0c770e3311889f66a9
#
_cell.length_a   1.000
_cell.length_b   1.000
_cell.length_c   1.000
_cell.angle_alpha   90.00
_cell.angle_beta   90.00
_cell.angle_gamma   90.00
#
_symmetry.space_group_name_H-M   'P 1'
#
loop_
_entity.id
_entity.type
_entity.pdbx_description
1 polymer ?
#
loop_
_entity_poly.entity_id
_entity_poly.type
_entity_poly.pdbx_seq_one_letter_code
_entity_poly.pdbx_strand_id
1 'polypeptide(L)'
;GRIAGCLGLDNLIMFYDSNDIQLSTETKDVTTEDTAMKYRAWNWNVIEINGNDCEQIREALNAAKAENQRPTLIIGKCIMGKGARKDDNSSYEHNCKTHGAPLGGDAYKNTMLNLGADPENPFVIFDDVKELYAKRAEELKGIVAARVEEEKAWACANPEKAAQQAEWFSGAAPKVDWTAIKQKAGDATRNASAAVLGALAEQVPNMICASADLSNSDKTDGFLKKTHAFTS
;
A
#
# COMPACT_ATOMS: atom_id res chain seq x y z
N GLY A 1 -10.74 0.93 -4.18
CA GLY A 1 -10.60 1.73 -5.40
C GLY A 1 -11.55 2.93 -5.42
N ARG A 2 -12.87 2.73 -5.37
CA ARG A 2 -13.87 3.81 -5.49
C ARG A 2 -13.69 4.92 -4.45
N ILE A 3 -13.55 4.59 -3.18
CA ILE A 3 -13.39 5.59 -2.11
C ILE A 3 -12.14 6.44 -2.31
N ALA A 4 -11.02 5.86 -2.71
CA ALA A 4 -9.80 6.61 -2.96
C ALA A 4 -9.98 7.67 -4.06
N GLY A 5 -10.65 7.31 -5.17
CA GLY A 5 -10.98 8.25 -6.23
C GLY A 5 -12.02 9.31 -5.81
N CYS A 6 -13.02 8.91 -5.00
CA CYS A 6 -14.03 9.82 -4.47
C CYS A 6 -13.41 10.87 -3.52
N LEU A 7 -12.46 10.45 -2.67
CA LEU A 7 -11.76 11.33 -1.74
C LEU A 7 -10.59 12.10 -2.37
N GLY A 8 -10.25 11.81 -3.63
CA GLY A 8 -9.13 12.47 -4.32
C GLY A 8 -7.78 12.23 -3.63
N LEU A 9 -7.50 10.97 -3.20
CA LEU A 9 -6.26 10.66 -2.49
C LEU A 9 -5.05 10.71 -3.43
N ASP A 10 -4.58 11.89 -3.72
CA ASP A 10 -3.53 12.18 -4.70
C ASP A 10 -2.16 11.60 -4.36
N ASN A 11 -1.88 11.39 -3.07
CA ASN A 11 -0.66 10.75 -2.59
C ASN A 11 -0.68 9.20 -2.67
N LEU A 12 -1.80 8.60 -3.09
CA LEU A 12 -1.91 7.16 -3.30
C LEU A 12 -1.48 6.80 -4.73
N ILE A 13 -0.34 6.12 -4.85
CA ILE A 13 0.18 5.60 -6.10
C ILE A 13 0.18 4.08 -6.01
N MET A 14 -0.48 3.42 -6.95
CA MET A 14 -0.51 1.95 -7.07
C MET A 14 0.20 1.54 -8.36
N PHE A 15 0.97 0.46 -8.30
CA PHE A 15 1.50 -0.23 -9.46
C PHE A 15 0.78 -1.57 -9.61
N TYR A 16 0.18 -1.81 -10.77
CA TYR A 16 -0.43 -3.09 -11.13
C TYR A 16 0.50 -3.83 -12.08
N ASP A 17 1.07 -4.94 -11.62
CA ASP A 17 1.82 -5.88 -12.45
C ASP A 17 0.84 -6.70 -13.29
N SER A 18 0.61 -6.23 -14.52
CA SER A 18 -0.29 -6.86 -15.49
C SER A 18 0.49 -7.88 -16.33
N ASN A 19 0.67 -9.06 -15.83
CA ASN A 19 1.52 -10.10 -16.42
C ASN A 19 0.76 -11.27 -17.08
N ASP A 20 -0.57 -11.19 -17.18
CA ASP A 20 -1.49 -12.17 -17.79
C ASP A 20 -1.58 -13.52 -17.07
N ILE A 21 -0.87 -13.73 -15.97
CA ILE A 21 -0.80 -15.02 -15.29
C ILE A 21 -1.44 -14.94 -13.91
N GLN A 22 -2.13 -16.01 -13.57
CA GLN A 22 -2.62 -16.31 -12.23
C GLN A 22 -1.94 -17.57 -11.71
N LEU A 23 -2.27 -17.97 -10.48
CA LEU A 23 -1.66 -19.13 -9.84
C LEU A 23 -1.83 -20.44 -10.65
N SER A 24 -2.96 -20.60 -11.33
CA SER A 24 -3.31 -21.86 -12.04
C SER A 24 -3.68 -21.67 -13.51
N THR A 25 -3.95 -20.43 -13.94
CA THR A 25 -4.48 -20.14 -15.30
C THR A 25 -3.92 -18.82 -15.82
N GLU A 26 -4.30 -18.48 -17.05
CA GLU A 26 -4.12 -17.11 -17.59
C GLU A 26 -5.30 -16.22 -17.18
N THR A 27 -5.06 -14.92 -17.05
CA THR A 27 -6.11 -13.95 -16.66
C THR A 27 -7.25 -13.91 -17.65
N LYS A 28 -6.99 -14.11 -18.95
CA LYS A 28 -8.02 -14.15 -20.00
C LYS A 28 -9.06 -15.26 -19.82
N ASP A 29 -8.72 -16.33 -19.07
CA ASP A 29 -9.61 -17.47 -18.85
C ASP A 29 -10.68 -17.18 -17.78
N VAL A 30 -10.47 -16.13 -16.96
CA VAL A 30 -11.29 -15.85 -15.77
C VAL A 30 -11.78 -14.42 -15.69
N THR A 31 -11.28 -13.50 -16.51
CA THR A 31 -11.75 -12.11 -16.54
C THR A 31 -11.78 -11.53 -17.94
N THR A 32 -12.78 -10.69 -18.17
CA THR A 32 -12.96 -9.91 -19.40
C THR A 32 -12.96 -8.41 -19.11
N GLU A 33 -12.66 -8.01 -17.86
CA GLU A 33 -12.72 -6.60 -17.46
C GLU A 33 -11.54 -5.80 -18.03
N ASP A 34 -11.84 -4.54 -18.41
CA ASP A 34 -10.83 -3.54 -18.67
C ASP A 34 -10.49 -2.82 -17.36
N THR A 35 -9.34 -3.17 -16.77
CA THR A 35 -8.87 -2.59 -15.51
C THR A 35 -8.62 -1.08 -15.64
N ALA A 36 -8.08 -0.62 -16.76
CA ALA A 36 -7.81 0.79 -16.99
C ALA A 36 -9.12 1.60 -17.01
N MET A 37 -10.12 1.12 -17.77
CA MET A 37 -11.44 1.76 -17.83
C MET A 37 -12.12 1.78 -16.48
N LYS A 38 -12.05 0.68 -15.73
CA LYS A 38 -12.62 0.55 -14.39
C LYS A 38 -12.07 1.60 -13.42
N TYR A 39 -10.75 1.77 -13.36
CA TYR A 39 -10.12 2.74 -12.49
C TYR A 39 -10.34 4.19 -12.96
N ARG A 40 -10.37 4.45 -14.26
CA ARG A 40 -10.77 5.76 -14.81
C ARG A 40 -12.20 6.12 -14.41
N ALA A 41 -13.13 5.15 -14.42
CA ALA A 41 -14.52 5.35 -13.95
C ALA A 41 -14.60 5.66 -12.44
N TRP A 42 -13.61 5.24 -11.65
CA TRP A 42 -13.47 5.60 -10.24
C TRP A 42 -12.72 6.90 -10.00
N ASN A 43 -12.48 7.71 -11.01
CA ASN A 43 -11.76 8.97 -10.96
C ASN A 43 -10.27 8.83 -10.60
N TRP A 44 -9.62 7.75 -11.02
CA TRP A 44 -8.18 7.60 -10.91
C TRP A 44 -7.47 8.14 -12.15
N ASN A 45 -6.29 8.72 -11.97
CA ASN A 45 -5.31 8.89 -13.03
C ASN A 45 -4.73 7.51 -13.39
N VAL A 46 -4.79 7.12 -14.68
CA VAL A 46 -4.32 5.79 -15.12
C VAL A 46 -3.24 5.96 -16.16
N ILE A 47 -2.06 5.41 -15.88
CA ILE A 47 -0.88 5.43 -16.75
C ILE A 47 -0.57 3.99 -17.14
N GLU A 48 -0.50 3.72 -18.43
CA GLU A 48 -0.19 2.39 -18.98
C GLU A 48 1.21 2.40 -19.59
N ILE A 49 2.05 1.42 -19.18
CA ILE A 49 3.47 1.35 -19.55
C ILE A 49 3.91 -0.08 -19.85
N ASN A 50 5.06 -0.23 -20.47
CA ASN A 50 5.83 -1.47 -20.41
C ASN A 50 6.46 -1.58 -19.02
N GLY A 51 5.94 -2.49 -18.18
CA GLY A 51 6.39 -2.68 -16.80
C GLY A 51 7.77 -3.33 -16.65
N ASN A 52 8.42 -3.69 -17.77
CA ASN A 52 9.80 -4.15 -17.80
C ASN A 52 10.79 -3.11 -18.38
N ASP A 53 10.32 -1.88 -18.63
CA ASP A 53 11.11 -0.76 -19.13
C ASP A 53 11.37 0.24 -17.98
N CYS A 54 12.62 0.33 -17.53
CA CYS A 54 12.99 1.18 -16.40
C CYS A 54 12.76 2.68 -16.64
N GLU A 55 12.90 3.15 -17.90
CA GLU A 55 12.65 4.56 -18.22
C GLU A 55 11.17 4.89 -18.15
N GLN A 56 10.31 4.04 -18.74
CA GLN A 56 8.86 4.23 -18.66
C GLN A 56 8.35 4.15 -17.21
N ILE A 57 8.92 3.25 -16.38
CA ILE A 57 8.61 3.18 -14.94
C ILE A 57 8.97 4.49 -14.25
N ARG A 58 10.17 5.04 -14.52
CA ARG A 58 10.63 6.30 -13.93
C ARG A 58 9.75 7.48 -14.32
N GLU A 59 9.41 7.58 -15.61
CA GLU A 59 8.54 8.62 -16.14
C GLU A 59 7.13 8.53 -15.50
N ALA A 60 6.56 7.33 -15.45
CA ALA A 60 5.25 7.10 -14.83
C ALA A 60 5.23 7.46 -13.34
N LEU A 61 6.27 7.10 -12.59
CA LEU A 61 6.39 7.46 -11.18
C LEU A 61 6.54 8.98 -10.98
N ASN A 62 7.28 9.66 -11.85
CA ASN A 62 7.40 11.12 -11.80
C ASN A 62 6.07 11.80 -12.13
N ALA A 63 5.35 11.34 -13.15
CA ALA A 63 4.02 11.83 -13.50
C ALA A 63 3.01 11.58 -12.36
N ALA A 64 3.05 10.40 -11.74
CA ALA A 64 2.19 10.06 -10.61
C ALA A 64 2.45 10.96 -9.37
N LYS A 65 3.71 11.31 -9.11
CA LYS A 65 4.07 12.24 -8.02
C LYS A 65 3.67 13.70 -8.30
N ALA A 66 3.51 14.07 -9.56
CA ALA A 66 3.08 15.40 -9.98
C ALA A 66 1.55 15.54 -10.01
N GLU A 67 0.79 14.44 -10.04
CA GLU A 67 -0.67 14.44 -9.92
C GLU A 67 -1.07 14.84 -8.49
N ASN A 68 -1.91 15.84 -8.34
CA ASN A 68 -2.27 16.45 -7.05
C ASN A 68 -3.77 16.58 -6.82
N GLN A 69 -4.59 15.82 -7.55
CA GLN A 69 -6.05 15.87 -7.44
C GLN A 69 -6.70 14.51 -7.22
N ARG A 70 -6.03 13.43 -7.63
CA ARG A 70 -6.62 12.09 -7.62
C ARG A 70 -5.53 11.01 -7.53
N PRO A 71 -5.89 9.83 -7.00
CA PRO A 71 -4.94 8.72 -6.93
C PRO A 71 -4.50 8.26 -8.32
N THR A 72 -3.28 7.71 -8.42
CA THR A 72 -2.72 7.20 -9.66
C THR A 72 -2.58 5.69 -9.65
N LEU A 73 -3.06 5.04 -10.70
CA LEU A 73 -2.77 3.65 -11.03
C LEU A 73 -1.79 3.60 -12.20
N ILE A 74 -0.63 2.98 -12.00
CA ILE A 74 0.31 2.64 -13.06
C ILE A 74 0.06 1.18 -13.43
N ILE A 75 -0.34 0.91 -14.66
CA ILE A 75 -0.50 -0.45 -15.19
C ILE A 75 0.75 -0.80 -15.98
N GLY A 76 1.62 -1.62 -15.39
CA GLY A 76 2.82 -2.12 -16.03
C GLY A 76 2.54 -3.45 -16.72
N LYS A 77 2.59 -3.49 -18.05
CA LYS A 77 2.56 -4.76 -18.79
C LYS A 77 3.88 -5.47 -18.58
N CYS A 78 3.85 -6.55 -17.80
CA CYS A 78 5.02 -7.31 -17.40
C CYS A 78 5.04 -8.71 -18.01
N ILE A 79 6.19 -9.37 -17.88
CA ILE A 79 6.39 -10.76 -18.28
C ILE A 79 6.50 -11.61 -17.03
N MET A 80 5.55 -12.52 -16.82
CA MET A 80 5.64 -13.49 -15.72
C MET A 80 6.87 -14.37 -15.88
N GLY A 81 7.69 -14.47 -14.84
CA GLY A 81 8.94 -15.24 -14.86
C GLY A 81 9.96 -14.72 -15.87
N LYS A 82 10.06 -13.40 -16.06
CA LYS A 82 11.00 -12.79 -17.00
C LYS A 82 12.42 -13.32 -16.81
N GLY A 83 13.00 -13.84 -17.89
CA GLY A 83 14.34 -14.41 -17.89
C GLY A 83 14.43 -15.85 -17.40
N ALA A 84 13.34 -16.43 -16.86
CA ALA A 84 13.35 -17.81 -16.39
C ALA A 84 13.57 -18.81 -17.54
N ARG A 85 14.36 -19.86 -17.27
CA ARG A 85 14.70 -20.95 -18.17
C ARG A 85 14.34 -22.30 -17.57
N LYS A 86 14.04 -23.25 -18.44
CA LYS A 86 13.84 -24.67 -18.08
C LYS A 86 15.18 -25.42 -18.05
N ASP A 87 15.15 -26.70 -17.66
CA ASP A 87 16.33 -27.58 -17.65
C ASP A 87 16.96 -27.71 -19.05
N ASP A 88 16.15 -27.69 -20.10
CA ASP A 88 16.59 -27.75 -21.50
C ASP A 88 17.01 -26.36 -22.05
N ASN A 89 17.11 -25.35 -21.19
CA ASN A 89 17.41 -23.96 -21.52
C ASN A 89 16.36 -23.24 -22.40
N SER A 90 15.21 -23.85 -22.64
CA SER A 90 14.09 -23.16 -23.30
C SER A 90 13.46 -22.12 -22.36
N SER A 91 12.72 -21.13 -22.93
CA SER A 91 12.04 -20.10 -22.11
C SER A 91 10.99 -20.72 -21.18
N TYR A 92 10.95 -20.22 -19.94
CA TYR A 92 9.92 -20.55 -18.96
C TYR A 92 9.03 -19.33 -18.65
N GLU A 93 9.15 -18.26 -19.42
CA GLU A 93 8.32 -17.07 -19.31
C GLU A 93 6.85 -17.37 -19.66
N HIS A 94 5.94 -16.50 -19.21
CA HIS A 94 4.50 -16.61 -19.47
C HIS A 94 3.86 -17.95 -19.02
N ASN A 95 4.40 -18.58 -17.99
CA ASN A 95 3.93 -19.86 -17.52
C ASN A 95 3.47 -19.79 -16.05
N CYS A 96 2.24 -20.22 -15.78
CA CYS A 96 1.70 -20.22 -14.42
C CYS A 96 2.53 -21.07 -13.43
N LYS A 97 3.27 -22.10 -13.91
CA LYS A 97 4.16 -22.90 -13.07
C LYS A 97 5.35 -22.11 -12.51
N THR A 98 5.72 -20.96 -13.11
CA THR A 98 6.74 -20.08 -12.51
C THR A 98 6.21 -19.25 -11.36
N HIS A 99 4.90 -19.24 -11.13
CA HIS A 99 4.28 -18.53 -10.02
C HIS A 99 4.44 -19.34 -8.72
N GLY A 100 5.44 -18.98 -7.91
CA GLY A 100 5.66 -19.58 -6.59
C GLY A 100 6.35 -20.96 -6.59
N ALA A 101 6.64 -21.58 -7.75
CA ALA A 101 7.43 -22.80 -7.81
C ALA A 101 8.92 -22.44 -7.84
N PRO A 102 9.76 -23.07 -6.97
CA PRO A 102 11.20 -22.84 -6.99
C PRO A 102 11.82 -23.41 -8.28
N LEU A 103 12.77 -22.68 -8.83
CA LEU A 103 13.65 -23.21 -9.87
C LEU A 103 14.74 -24.04 -9.20
N GLY A 104 14.98 -25.27 -9.67
CA GLY A 104 16.00 -26.17 -9.16
C GLY A 104 16.88 -26.70 -10.29
N GLY A 105 17.99 -27.36 -9.93
CA GLY A 105 18.86 -28.05 -10.88
C GLY A 105 19.36 -27.15 -12.02
N ASP A 106 19.25 -27.65 -13.25
CA ASP A 106 19.73 -26.94 -14.43
C ASP A 106 18.84 -25.73 -14.78
N ALA A 107 17.55 -25.76 -14.47
CA ALA A 107 16.66 -24.61 -14.65
C ALA A 107 17.14 -23.39 -13.83
N TYR A 108 17.58 -23.59 -12.59
CA TYR A 108 18.17 -22.54 -11.77
C TYR A 108 19.45 -21.97 -12.41
N LYS A 109 20.40 -22.85 -12.78
CA LYS A 109 21.65 -22.44 -13.42
C LYS A 109 21.43 -21.68 -14.73
N ASN A 110 20.58 -22.22 -15.59
CA ASN A 110 20.24 -21.62 -16.87
C ASN A 110 19.60 -20.23 -16.70
N THR A 111 18.73 -20.08 -15.70
CA THR A 111 18.09 -18.81 -15.38
C THR A 111 19.12 -17.80 -14.88
N MET A 112 19.99 -18.17 -13.95
CA MET A 112 21.05 -17.30 -13.43
C MET A 112 21.96 -16.79 -14.55
N LEU A 113 22.45 -17.69 -15.40
CA LEU A 113 23.29 -17.34 -16.55
C LEU A 113 22.54 -16.44 -17.55
N ASN A 114 21.28 -16.71 -17.83
CA ASN A 114 20.46 -15.87 -18.72
C ASN A 114 20.25 -14.46 -18.18
N LEU A 115 20.22 -14.30 -16.87
CA LEU A 115 20.11 -12.99 -16.18
C LEU A 115 21.47 -12.31 -15.94
N GLY A 116 22.58 -12.91 -16.41
CA GLY A 116 23.92 -12.34 -16.25
C GLY A 116 24.52 -12.55 -14.86
N ALA A 117 23.98 -13.47 -14.07
CA ALA A 117 24.47 -13.79 -12.74
C ALA A 117 25.33 -15.07 -12.75
N ASP A 118 26.15 -15.25 -11.70
CA ASP A 118 26.99 -16.43 -11.50
C ASP A 118 26.26 -17.44 -10.57
N PRO A 119 25.86 -18.63 -11.07
CA PRO A 119 25.18 -19.63 -10.25
C PRO A 119 26.06 -20.20 -9.12
N GLU A 120 27.40 -20.09 -9.20
CA GLU A 120 28.33 -20.51 -8.14
C GLU A 120 28.47 -19.45 -7.05
N ASN A 121 28.08 -18.18 -7.35
CA ASN A 121 28.11 -17.08 -6.41
C ASN A 121 26.81 -16.25 -6.47
N PRO A 122 25.66 -16.84 -6.12
CA PRO A 122 24.33 -16.28 -6.38
C PRO A 122 23.98 -15.06 -5.53
N PHE A 123 24.72 -14.77 -4.47
CA PHE A 123 24.46 -13.67 -3.55
C PHE A 123 25.36 -12.46 -3.73
N VAL A 124 26.12 -12.41 -4.83
CA VAL A 124 26.97 -11.27 -5.13
C VAL A 124 26.12 -10.02 -5.40
N ILE A 125 26.49 -8.90 -4.80
CA ILE A 125 25.94 -7.59 -5.13
C ILE A 125 26.95 -6.88 -6.00
N PHE A 126 26.58 -6.51 -7.23
CA PHE A 126 27.46 -5.84 -8.17
C PHE A 126 27.92 -4.46 -7.64
N ASP A 127 29.10 -4.02 -8.02
CA ASP A 127 29.70 -2.81 -7.44
C ASP A 127 28.96 -1.54 -7.86
N ASP A 128 28.47 -1.45 -9.09
CA ASP A 128 27.62 -0.36 -9.57
C ASP A 128 26.31 -0.23 -8.77
N VAL A 129 25.73 -1.37 -8.36
CA VAL A 129 24.55 -1.40 -7.47
C VAL A 129 24.91 -0.88 -6.09
N LYS A 130 26.07 -1.28 -5.52
CA LYS A 130 26.54 -0.77 -4.22
C LYS A 130 26.74 0.74 -4.26
N GLU A 131 27.37 1.25 -5.31
CA GLU A 131 27.60 2.68 -5.51
C GLU A 131 26.27 3.45 -5.63
N LEU A 132 25.32 2.94 -6.42
CA LEU A 132 24.00 3.55 -6.58
C LEU A 132 23.28 3.68 -5.24
N TYR A 133 23.24 2.60 -4.45
CA TYR A 133 22.57 2.60 -3.16
C TYR A 133 23.33 3.46 -2.13
N ALA A 134 24.67 3.46 -2.13
CA ALA A 134 25.46 4.31 -1.24
C ALA A 134 25.19 5.80 -1.51
N LYS A 135 25.20 6.21 -2.77
CA LYS A 135 24.82 7.59 -3.16
C LYS A 135 23.42 7.95 -2.69
N ARG A 136 22.44 7.06 -2.94
CA ARG A 136 21.06 7.31 -2.52
C ARG A 136 20.94 7.37 -0.99
N ALA A 137 21.68 6.56 -0.25
CA ALA A 137 21.68 6.61 1.22
C ALA A 137 22.14 7.96 1.75
N GLU A 138 23.20 8.56 1.16
CA GLU A 138 23.63 9.91 1.57
C GLU A 138 22.60 11.00 1.24
N GLU A 139 21.95 10.93 0.07
CA GLU A 139 20.84 11.83 -0.26
C GLU A 139 19.71 11.72 0.76
N LEU A 140 19.31 10.48 1.13
CA LEU A 140 18.25 10.25 2.10
C LEU A 140 18.62 10.72 3.51
N LYS A 141 19.88 10.57 3.94
CA LYS A 141 20.36 11.14 5.22
C LYS A 141 20.16 12.66 5.26
N GLY A 142 20.47 13.35 4.17
CA GLY A 142 20.25 14.79 4.06
C GLY A 142 18.76 15.17 4.17
N ILE A 143 17.89 14.43 3.48
CA ILE A 143 16.43 14.63 3.55
C ILE A 143 15.90 14.39 4.98
N VAL A 144 16.35 13.30 5.61
CA VAL A 144 15.95 12.98 7.00
C VAL A 144 16.41 14.05 7.97
N ALA A 145 17.66 14.51 7.85
CA ALA A 145 18.20 15.58 8.71
C ALA A 145 17.36 16.87 8.58
N ALA A 146 17.02 17.27 7.36
CA ALA A 146 16.16 18.45 7.13
C ALA A 146 14.77 18.29 7.77
N ARG A 147 14.14 17.13 7.58
CA ARG A 147 12.81 16.84 8.18
C ARG A 147 12.84 16.83 9.72
N VAL A 148 13.90 16.32 10.31
CA VAL A 148 14.08 16.35 11.78
C VAL A 148 14.14 17.80 12.29
N GLU A 149 14.81 18.70 11.59
CA GLU A 149 14.83 20.12 11.98
C GLU A 149 13.47 20.80 11.76
N GLU A 150 12.75 20.48 10.68
CA GLU A 150 11.37 20.95 10.46
C GLU A 150 10.43 20.46 11.56
N GLU A 151 10.54 19.20 11.97
CA GLU A 151 9.74 18.61 13.05
C GLU A 151 10.03 19.29 14.39
N LYS A 152 11.30 19.56 14.73
CA LYS A 152 11.69 20.32 15.92
C LYS A 152 11.11 21.73 15.91
N ALA A 153 11.23 22.42 14.77
CA ALA A 153 10.67 23.77 14.61
C ALA A 153 9.15 23.78 14.79
N TRP A 154 8.47 22.78 14.17
CA TRP A 154 7.03 22.61 14.34
C TRP A 154 6.65 22.32 15.80
N ALA A 155 7.38 21.47 16.50
CA ALA A 155 7.13 21.14 17.90
C ALA A 155 7.32 22.36 18.81
N CYS A 156 8.33 23.20 18.55
CA CYS A 156 8.52 24.46 19.29
C CYS A 156 7.37 25.45 19.03
N ALA A 157 6.87 25.52 17.80
CA ALA A 157 5.75 26.40 17.44
C ALA A 157 4.39 25.86 17.93
N ASN A 158 4.27 24.56 18.19
CA ASN A 158 3.02 23.89 18.56
C ASN A 158 3.20 22.98 19.79
N PRO A 159 3.61 23.50 20.95
CA PRO A 159 4.02 22.64 22.09
C PRO A 159 2.91 21.72 22.61
N GLU A 160 1.66 22.16 22.64
CA GLU A 160 0.53 21.34 23.06
C GLU A 160 0.26 20.16 22.10
N LYS A 161 0.29 20.43 20.78
CA LYS A 161 0.12 19.40 19.77
C LYS A 161 1.29 18.41 19.75
N ALA A 162 2.51 18.89 19.97
CA ALA A 162 3.69 18.05 20.07
C ALA A 162 3.62 17.13 21.30
N ALA A 163 3.18 17.64 22.44
CA ALA A 163 2.96 16.83 23.65
C ALA A 163 1.87 15.76 23.42
N GLN A 164 0.76 16.13 22.79
CA GLN A 164 -0.32 15.20 22.42
C GLN A 164 0.18 14.11 21.46
N GLN A 165 0.93 14.50 20.42
CA GLN A 165 1.54 13.56 19.49
C GLN A 165 2.48 12.57 20.22
N ALA A 166 3.34 13.08 21.08
CA ALA A 166 4.25 12.25 21.88
C ALA A 166 3.50 11.27 22.78
N GLU A 167 2.40 11.69 23.40
CA GLU A 167 1.52 10.81 24.18
C GLU A 167 0.93 9.69 23.30
N TRP A 168 0.38 10.03 22.14
CA TRP A 168 -0.23 9.04 21.25
C TRP A 168 0.77 8.00 20.70
N PHE A 169 2.02 8.40 20.47
CA PHE A 169 3.08 7.50 20.00
C PHE A 169 3.84 6.80 21.12
N SER A 170 3.57 7.11 22.40
CA SER A 170 4.24 6.49 23.54
C SER A 170 3.88 5.01 23.76
N GLY A 171 2.80 4.54 23.13
CA GLY A 171 2.23 3.22 23.38
C GLY A 171 1.41 3.13 24.68
N ALA A 172 1.22 4.22 25.40
CA ALA A 172 0.37 4.26 26.58
C ALA A 172 -1.10 4.02 26.20
N ALA A 173 -1.80 3.25 27.02
CA ALA A 173 -3.24 3.07 26.83
C ALA A 173 -3.98 4.39 27.06
N PRO A 174 -5.01 4.71 26.26
CA PRO A 174 -5.80 5.92 26.47
C PRO A 174 -6.53 5.87 27.82
N LYS A 175 -6.64 7.02 28.46
CA LYS A 175 -7.38 7.16 29.72
C LYS A 175 -8.87 7.23 29.42
N VAL A 176 -9.59 6.16 29.73
CA VAL A 176 -11.04 6.05 29.50
C VAL A 176 -11.76 5.87 30.82
N ASP A 177 -12.76 6.70 31.08
CA ASP A 177 -13.68 6.49 32.21
C ASP A 177 -14.73 5.43 31.85
N TRP A 178 -14.40 4.18 32.11
CA TRP A 178 -15.30 3.03 31.88
C TRP A 178 -16.55 3.07 32.77
N THR A 179 -16.54 3.76 33.90
CA THR A 179 -17.67 3.85 34.85
C THR A 179 -18.76 4.78 34.33
N ALA A 180 -18.41 5.74 33.49
CA ALA A 180 -19.36 6.66 32.83
C ALA A 180 -20.19 5.98 31.75
N ILE A 181 -19.75 4.82 31.23
CA ILE A 181 -20.44 4.11 30.14
C ILE A 181 -21.64 3.34 30.68
N LYS A 182 -22.84 3.83 30.37
CA LYS A 182 -24.07 3.18 30.81
C LYS A 182 -24.48 2.07 29.84
N GLN A 183 -24.73 0.89 30.38
CA GLN A 183 -25.21 -0.27 29.64
C GLN A 183 -26.64 -0.61 30.07
N LYS A 184 -27.47 -1.06 29.14
CA LYS A 184 -28.81 -1.53 29.43
C LYS A 184 -28.83 -3.04 29.60
N ALA A 185 -29.37 -3.54 30.71
CA ALA A 185 -29.49 -4.97 30.93
C ALA A 185 -30.41 -5.61 29.91
N GLY A 186 -30.05 -6.78 29.39
CA GLY A 186 -30.85 -7.52 28.42
C GLY A 186 -30.90 -6.94 27.01
N ASP A 187 -30.03 -5.94 26.72
CA ASP A 187 -29.95 -5.37 25.38
C ASP A 187 -29.05 -6.22 24.44
N ALA A 188 -29.21 -6.01 23.15
CA ALA A 188 -28.35 -6.67 22.16
C ALA A 188 -26.89 -6.21 22.29
N THR A 189 -25.94 -7.12 22.14
CA THR A 189 -24.50 -6.81 22.29
C THR A 189 -24.01 -5.72 21.34
N ARG A 190 -24.60 -5.60 20.13
CA ARG A 190 -24.31 -4.50 19.20
C ARG A 190 -24.69 -3.12 19.76
N ASN A 191 -25.75 -3.02 20.57
CA ASN A 191 -26.14 -1.77 21.22
C ASN A 191 -25.20 -1.46 22.37
N ALA A 192 -24.74 -2.48 23.11
CA ALA A 192 -23.70 -2.33 24.13
C ALA A 192 -22.38 -1.84 23.48
N SER A 193 -22.00 -2.40 22.35
CA SER A 193 -20.85 -1.93 21.56
C SER A 193 -21.02 -0.47 21.15
N ALA A 194 -22.19 -0.06 20.66
CA ALA A 194 -22.48 1.33 20.27
C ALA A 194 -22.29 2.31 21.42
N ALA A 195 -22.72 1.95 22.65
CA ALA A 195 -22.54 2.78 23.83
C ALA A 195 -21.06 2.97 24.14
N VAL A 196 -20.27 1.90 24.08
CA VAL A 196 -18.81 1.95 24.26
C VAL A 196 -18.13 2.78 23.17
N LEU A 197 -18.42 2.52 21.90
CA LEU A 197 -17.86 3.25 20.76
C LEU A 197 -18.18 4.74 20.84
N GLY A 198 -19.42 5.08 21.22
CA GLY A 198 -19.82 6.47 21.42
C GLY A 198 -19.05 7.18 22.54
N ALA A 199 -18.73 6.49 23.62
CA ALA A 199 -17.90 7.04 24.70
C ALA A 199 -16.42 7.16 24.28
N LEU A 200 -15.91 6.19 23.53
CA LEU A 200 -14.55 6.24 22.99
C LEU A 200 -14.37 7.38 21.98
N ALA A 201 -15.38 7.69 21.18
CA ALA A 201 -15.35 8.81 20.22
C ALA A 201 -15.08 10.16 20.92
N GLU A 202 -15.54 10.31 22.16
CA GLU A 202 -15.35 11.53 22.98
C GLU A 202 -14.04 11.53 23.74
N GLN A 203 -13.55 10.35 24.16
CA GLN A 203 -12.42 10.24 25.08
C GLN A 203 -11.10 9.87 24.40
N VAL A 204 -11.15 9.35 23.16
CA VAL A 204 -9.98 8.86 22.41
C VAL A 204 -9.92 9.53 21.04
N PRO A 205 -9.45 10.79 20.97
CA PRO A 205 -9.52 11.61 19.76
C PRO A 205 -8.69 11.09 18.56
N ASN A 206 -7.72 10.21 18.81
CA ASN A 206 -6.92 9.56 17.77
C ASN A 206 -7.46 8.17 17.33
N MET A 207 -8.64 7.78 17.82
CA MET A 207 -9.30 6.54 17.40
C MET A 207 -9.98 6.71 16.05
N ILE A 208 -9.83 5.71 15.18
CA ILE A 208 -10.55 5.61 13.91
C ILE A 208 -11.51 4.43 14.00
N CYS A 209 -12.76 4.65 13.64
CA CYS A 209 -13.76 3.59 13.50
C CYS A 209 -14.29 3.57 12.07
N ALA A 210 -14.39 2.39 11.49
CA ALA A 210 -14.91 2.18 10.16
C ALA A 210 -15.86 0.99 10.11
N SER A 211 -16.78 1.01 9.16
CA SER A 211 -17.70 -0.07 8.86
C SER A 211 -17.76 -0.33 7.35
N ALA A 212 -17.98 -1.58 6.97
CA ALA A 212 -18.11 -1.98 5.57
C ALA A 212 -19.57 -1.80 5.07
N ASP A 213 -20.05 -0.55 5.12
CA ASP A 213 -21.41 -0.14 4.73
C ASP A 213 -22.55 -0.77 5.60
N LEU A 214 -22.24 -1.00 6.88
CA LEU A 214 -23.15 -1.64 7.84
C LEU A 214 -23.35 -0.82 9.12
N SER A 215 -22.91 0.42 9.17
CA SER A 215 -22.79 1.23 10.40
C SER A 215 -24.10 1.36 11.20
N ASN A 216 -25.26 1.37 10.53
CA ASN A 216 -26.56 1.38 11.15
C ASN A 216 -26.96 0.00 11.74
N SER A 217 -26.41 -1.08 11.23
CA SER A 217 -26.71 -2.46 11.64
C SER A 217 -25.72 -2.96 12.70
N ASP A 218 -24.42 -2.77 12.51
CA ASP A 218 -23.36 -3.12 13.45
C ASP A 218 -23.19 -2.09 14.58
N LYS A 219 -23.92 -0.96 14.46
CA LYS A 219 -23.97 0.13 15.44
C LYS A 219 -22.67 0.92 15.61
N THR A 220 -21.75 0.88 14.65
CA THR A 220 -20.59 1.80 14.59
C THR A 220 -21.01 3.24 14.33
N ASP A 221 -22.26 3.48 13.88
CA ASP A 221 -22.85 4.81 13.71
C ASP A 221 -22.84 5.64 15.00
N GLY A 222 -22.82 4.99 16.17
CA GLY A 222 -22.66 5.66 17.47
C GLY A 222 -21.33 6.42 17.58
N PHE A 223 -20.25 5.91 16.99
CA PHE A 223 -18.95 6.57 16.90
C PHE A 223 -18.93 7.59 15.74
N LEU A 224 -19.37 7.16 14.55
CA LEU A 224 -19.26 7.95 13.32
C LEU A 224 -20.05 9.26 13.39
N LYS A 225 -21.22 9.27 14.02
CA LYS A 225 -22.04 10.48 14.24
C LYS A 225 -21.34 11.50 15.14
N LYS A 226 -20.59 11.05 16.16
CA LYS A 226 -19.88 11.94 17.10
C LYS A 226 -18.59 12.52 16.49
N THR A 227 -17.98 11.80 15.55
CA THR A 227 -16.76 12.23 14.87
C THR A 227 -17.04 12.92 13.54
N HIS A 228 -18.34 13.12 13.19
CA HIS A 228 -18.75 13.72 11.91
C HIS A 228 -18.18 13.04 10.68
N ALA A 229 -17.93 11.72 10.76
CA ALA A 229 -17.40 10.96 9.66
C ALA A 229 -18.43 10.79 8.54
N PHE A 230 -18.06 11.16 7.31
CA PHE A 230 -18.93 11.09 6.13
C PHE A 230 -20.28 11.81 6.27
N THR A 231 -20.33 12.86 7.05
CA THR A 231 -21.50 13.76 7.06
C THR A 231 -21.41 14.73 5.88
N SER A 232 -22.52 14.90 5.18
CA SER A 232 -22.71 15.96 4.17
C SER A 232 -22.79 17.33 4.84
#